data_fa99eb5d0c18c4ecd9ae51a5408c1422
#
_entry.id   fa99eb5d0c18c4ecd9ae51a5408c1422
#
_cell.length_a   1.000
_cell.length_b   1.000
_cell.length_c   1.000
_cell.angle_alpha   90.00
_cell.angle_beta   90.00
_cell.angle_gamma   90.00
#
_symmetry.space_group_name_H-M   'P 1'
#
loop_
_entity.id
_entity.type
_entity.pdbx_description
1 polymer ?
#
loop_
_entity_poly.entity_id
_entity_poly.type
_entity_poly.pdbx_seq_one_letter_code
_entity_poly.pdbx_strand_id
1 'polypeptide(L)'
;MSRTIRRMPLAILTVILTVLLLFSCLLGLKLGYLSVSLSGIVSILASHLLGSALPSDIAMGIADAVWDLRLPRILLALAVGMGLSLSGMVMQAMFRNPMSDPYIMGVSSGASLGAASAVFFGAGAAFGVSAIGCGAFLGALVLSLILAIAAGRVAPGDSSYLLIFGAALAAVCGGITSVLVYIGANATGMDVTLYWLMGSVSFAKLLPTLSVLAIVLAFIIFFSTQTRILNLMLEGEETAVPLGRQLLPFR
;
A
#
# COMPACT_ATOMS: atom_id res chain seq x y z
N MET A 1 13.82 29.78 -28.20
CA MET A 1 13.90 28.41 -28.77
C MET A 1 13.25 27.43 -27.79
N SER A 2 11.94 27.21 -27.89
CA SER A 2 11.22 26.23 -27.06
C SER A 2 11.50 24.83 -27.64
N ARG A 3 12.29 24.02 -26.98
CA ARG A 3 12.38 22.59 -27.28
C ARG A 3 11.01 21.96 -26.98
N THR A 4 10.25 21.66 -28.02
CA THR A 4 9.05 20.84 -27.94
C THR A 4 9.47 19.46 -27.48
N ILE A 5 9.41 19.21 -26.17
CA ILE A 5 9.57 17.86 -25.63
C ILE A 5 8.44 17.04 -26.25
N ARG A 6 8.76 16.19 -27.20
CA ARG A 6 7.82 15.24 -27.81
C ARG A 6 7.33 14.33 -26.68
N ARG A 7 6.15 14.62 -26.14
CA ARG A 7 5.53 13.79 -25.10
C ARG A 7 5.29 12.41 -25.71
N MET A 8 5.87 11.37 -25.12
CA MET A 8 5.54 10.00 -25.52
C MET A 8 4.02 9.80 -25.42
N PRO A 9 3.39 9.19 -26.43
CA PRO A 9 1.97 8.89 -26.35
C PRO A 9 1.70 8.00 -25.13
N LEU A 10 0.66 8.34 -24.37
CA LEU A 10 0.29 7.65 -23.13
C LEU A 10 0.22 6.13 -23.32
N ALA A 11 -0.29 5.69 -24.48
CA ALA A 11 -0.37 4.28 -24.83
C ALA A 11 0.99 3.57 -24.85
N ILE A 12 2.04 4.21 -25.38
CA ILE A 12 3.39 3.63 -25.39
C ILE A 12 3.94 3.54 -23.97
N LEU A 13 3.75 4.60 -23.17
CA LEU A 13 4.20 4.61 -21.78
C LEU A 13 3.52 3.49 -20.96
N THR A 14 2.20 3.34 -21.09
CA THR A 14 1.47 2.27 -20.39
C THR A 14 1.93 0.88 -20.81
N VAL A 15 2.16 0.64 -22.10
CA VAL A 15 2.69 -0.64 -22.58
C VAL A 15 4.09 -0.92 -21.99
N ILE A 16 5.00 0.06 -22.02
CA ILE A 16 6.35 -0.10 -21.45
C ILE A 16 6.26 -0.45 -19.97
N LEU A 17 5.47 0.31 -19.18
CA LEU A 17 5.32 0.08 -17.75
C LEU A 17 4.70 -1.29 -17.45
N THR A 18 3.71 -1.72 -18.23
CA THR A 18 3.10 -3.04 -18.08
C THR A 18 4.10 -4.16 -18.38
N VAL A 19 4.89 -4.02 -19.45
CA VAL A 19 5.93 -5.00 -19.79
C VAL A 19 7.00 -5.06 -18.70
N LEU A 20 7.46 -3.92 -18.19
CA LEU A 20 8.42 -3.85 -17.07
C LEU A 20 7.85 -4.50 -15.79
N LEU A 21 6.58 -4.25 -15.49
CA LEU A 21 5.89 -4.86 -14.34
C LEU A 21 5.85 -6.39 -14.47
N LEU A 22 5.39 -6.91 -15.61
CA LEU A 22 5.33 -8.35 -15.85
C LEU A 22 6.72 -8.99 -15.82
N PHE A 23 7.71 -8.32 -16.40
CA PHE A 23 9.10 -8.77 -16.37
C PHE A 23 9.64 -8.82 -14.94
N SER A 24 9.40 -7.80 -14.12
CA SER A 24 9.83 -7.79 -12.71
C SER A 24 9.14 -8.88 -11.89
N CYS A 25 7.86 -9.15 -12.12
CA CYS A 25 7.15 -10.26 -11.47
C CYS A 25 7.76 -11.63 -11.86
N LEU A 26 8.05 -11.83 -13.13
CA LEU A 26 8.70 -13.06 -13.61
C LEU A 26 10.11 -13.22 -13.02
N LEU A 27 10.88 -12.14 -12.95
CA LEU A 27 12.18 -12.15 -12.30
C LEU A 27 12.06 -12.50 -10.81
N GLY A 28 11.09 -11.94 -10.10
CA GLY A 28 10.84 -12.24 -8.69
C GLY A 28 10.47 -13.70 -8.43
N LEU A 29 9.73 -14.35 -9.36
CA LEU A 29 9.46 -15.79 -9.29
C LEU A 29 10.71 -16.64 -9.59
N LYS A 30 11.51 -16.21 -10.56
CA LYS A 30 12.68 -16.96 -11.03
C LYS A 30 13.87 -16.83 -10.10
N LEU A 31 14.15 -15.61 -9.61
CA LEU A 31 15.32 -15.31 -8.79
C LEU A 31 15.07 -15.68 -7.33
N GLY A 32 16.06 -16.33 -6.73
CA GLY A 32 16.05 -16.70 -5.31
C GLY A 32 17.19 -17.67 -5.03
N TYR A 33 17.32 -18.10 -3.77
CA TYR A 33 18.36 -19.07 -3.37
C TYR A 33 18.31 -20.36 -4.20
N LEU A 34 17.10 -20.83 -4.55
CA LEU A 34 16.88 -21.93 -5.48
C LEU A 34 16.48 -21.36 -6.84
N SER A 35 17.29 -21.61 -7.86
CA SER A 35 16.97 -21.20 -9.24
C SER A 35 15.92 -22.14 -9.84
N VAL A 36 14.91 -21.56 -10.45
CA VAL A 36 13.82 -22.28 -11.12
C VAL A 36 13.76 -21.87 -12.58
N SER A 37 13.60 -22.83 -13.50
CA SER A 37 13.39 -22.54 -14.91
C SER A 37 12.02 -21.90 -15.14
N LEU A 38 11.86 -21.13 -16.21
CA LEU A 38 10.55 -20.54 -16.54
C LEU A 38 9.49 -21.63 -16.78
N SER A 39 9.86 -22.73 -17.44
CA SER A 39 8.97 -23.88 -17.62
C SER A 39 8.58 -24.50 -16.28
N GLY A 40 9.52 -24.60 -15.33
CA GLY A 40 9.24 -25.08 -13.98
C GLY A 40 8.25 -24.20 -13.23
N ILE A 41 8.38 -22.88 -13.32
CA ILE A 41 7.42 -21.95 -12.70
C ILE A 41 6.02 -22.17 -13.26
N VAL A 42 5.88 -22.26 -14.59
CA VAL A 42 4.57 -22.52 -15.24
C VAL A 42 3.99 -23.85 -14.79
N SER A 43 4.81 -24.92 -14.72
CA SER A 43 4.37 -26.23 -14.25
C SER A 43 3.92 -26.21 -12.78
N ILE A 44 4.64 -25.50 -11.91
CA ILE A 44 4.26 -25.33 -10.49
C ILE A 44 2.93 -24.59 -10.37
N LEU A 45 2.78 -23.47 -11.07
CA LEU A 45 1.52 -22.72 -11.06
C LEU A 45 0.35 -23.56 -11.62
N ALA A 46 0.58 -24.29 -12.71
CA ALA A 46 -0.42 -25.17 -13.31
C ALA A 46 -0.81 -26.32 -12.37
N SER A 47 0.13 -26.91 -11.66
CA SER A 47 -0.15 -28.00 -10.70
C SER A 47 -1.05 -27.53 -9.57
N HIS A 48 -0.82 -26.35 -9.02
CA HIS A 48 -1.63 -25.81 -7.89
C HIS A 48 -2.98 -25.21 -8.34
N LEU A 49 -3.06 -24.64 -9.54
CA LEU A 49 -4.29 -23.98 -10.02
C LEU A 49 -5.20 -24.94 -10.79
N LEU A 50 -4.64 -25.88 -11.54
CA LEU A 50 -5.36 -26.76 -12.44
C LEU A 50 -5.34 -28.23 -12.00
N GLY A 51 -4.61 -28.54 -10.91
CA GLY A 51 -4.46 -29.93 -10.42
C GLY A 51 -3.64 -30.82 -11.35
N SER A 52 -2.80 -30.24 -12.25
CA SER A 52 -1.93 -31.01 -13.13
C SER A 52 -0.79 -31.69 -12.33
N ALA A 53 -0.29 -32.82 -12.80
CA ALA A 53 0.82 -33.49 -12.16
C ALA A 53 2.08 -32.62 -12.20
N LEU A 54 2.79 -32.50 -11.07
CA LEU A 54 4.07 -31.82 -11.02
C LEU A 54 5.13 -32.70 -11.74
N PRO A 55 5.93 -32.15 -12.66
CA PRO A 55 7.02 -32.88 -13.29
C PRO A 55 7.96 -33.49 -12.25
N SER A 56 8.41 -34.74 -12.48
CA SER A 56 9.26 -35.49 -11.57
C SER A 56 10.66 -34.90 -11.37
N ASP A 57 11.09 -34.01 -12.25
CA ASP A 57 12.36 -33.28 -12.19
C ASP A 57 12.30 -32.06 -11.25
N ILE A 58 11.11 -31.66 -10.77
CA ILE A 58 10.93 -30.55 -9.82
C ILE A 58 10.76 -31.10 -8.41
N ALA A 59 11.75 -30.83 -7.56
CA ALA A 59 11.67 -31.21 -6.15
C ALA A 59 10.48 -30.48 -5.45
N MET A 60 9.74 -31.18 -4.61
CA MET A 60 8.58 -30.65 -3.92
C MET A 60 8.89 -29.37 -3.14
N GLY A 61 10.04 -29.31 -2.43
CA GLY A 61 10.47 -28.11 -1.71
C GLY A 61 10.72 -26.88 -2.61
N ILE A 62 11.00 -27.08 -3.90
CA ILE A 62 11.10 -25.98 -4.87
C ILE A 62 9.70 -25.48 -5.22
N ALA A 63 8.75 -26.39 -5.41
CA ALA A 63 7.36 -26.04 -5.70
C ALA A 63 6.75 -25.25 -4.51
N ASP A 64 6.93 -25.75 -3.29
CA ASP A 64 6.47 -25.06 -2.08
C ASP A 64 7.12 -23.68 -1.91
N ALA A 65 8.42 -23.55 -2.20
CA ALA A 65 9.10 -22.26 -2.13
C ALA A 65 8.55 -21.25 -3.15
N VAL A 66 8.17 -21.68 -4.34
CA VAL A 66 7.55 -20.80 -5.34
C VAL A 66 6.13 -20.44 -4.94
N TRP A 67 5.32 -21.39 -4.51
CA TRP A 67 3.90 -21.21 -4.23
C TRP A 67 3.64 -20.51 -2.91
N ASP A 68 4.31 -20.94 -1.82
CA ASP A 68 4.04 -20.45 -0.47
C ASP A 68 4.88 -19.25 -0.05
N LEU A 69 6.04 -19.02 -0.71
CA LEU A 69 6.92 -17.92 -0.34
C LEU A 69 7.01 -16.85 -1.42
N ARG A 70 7.35 -17.20 -2.68
CA ARG A 70 7.64 -16.20 -3.72
C ARG A 70 6.36 -15.57 -4.25
N LEU A 71 5.37 -16.39 -4.60
CA LEU A 71 4.11 -15.91 -5.17
C LEU A 71 3.38 -14.95 -4.22
N PRO A 72 3.17 -15.27 -2.92
CA PRO A 72 2.51 -14.33 -2.02
C PRO A 72 3.27 -13.00 -1.85
N ARG A 73 4.60 -13.03 -1.82
CA ARG A 73 5.41 -11.81 -1.71
C ARG A 73 5.25 -10.90 -2.91
N ILE A 74 5.24 -11.45 -4.11
CA ILE A 74 5.04 -10.68 -5.34
C ILE A 74 3.62 -10.12 -5.40
N LEU A 75 2.62 -10.92 -5.09
CA LEU A 75 1.22 -10.47 -5.05
C LEU A 75 1.02 -9.38 -4.00
N LEU A 76 1.64 -9.50 -2.83
CA LEU A 76 1.58 -8.46 -1.79
C LEU A 76 2.27 -7.18 -2.25
N ALA A 77 3.46 -7.28 -2.86
CA ALA A 77 4.16 -6.11 -3.39
C ALA A 77 3.34 -5.40 -4.48
N LEU A 78 2.67 -6.15 -5.36
CA LEU A 78 1.73 -5.60 -6.34
C LEU A 78 0.55 -4.90 -5.66
N ALA A 79 -0.08 -5.55 -4.69
CA ALA A 79 -1.22 -4.98 -3.98
C ALA A 79 -0.84 -3.68 -3.25
N VAL A 80 0.31 -3.67 -2.56
CA VAL A 80 0.83 -2.47 -1.87
C VAL A 80 1.13 -1.36 -2.88
N GLY A 81 1.82 -1.66 -3.98
CA GLY A 81 2.14 -0.67 -5.01
C GLY A 81 0.89 -0.06 -5.65
N MET A 82 -0.10 -0.89 -6.00
CA MET A 82 -1.38 -0.43 -6.52
C MET A 82 -2.15 0.42 -5.50
N GLY A 83 -2.20 -0.02 -4.24
CA GLY A 83 -2.90 0.71 -3.17
C GLY A 83 -2.27 2.07 -2.89
N LEU A 84 -0.94 2.15 -2.81
CA LEU A 84 -0.21 3.41 -2.61
C LEU A 84 -0.39 4.36 -3.81
N SER A 85 -0.33 3.84 -5.03
CA SER A 85 -0.55 4.65 -6.24
C SER A 85 -1.96 5.22 -6.29
N LEU A 86 -2.98 4.40 -5.96
CA LEU A 86 -4.36 4.84 -5.92
C LEU A 86 -4.59 5.91 -4.85
N SER A 87 -4.13 5.67 -3.62
CA SER A 87 -4.29 6.64 -2.52
C SER A 87 -3.53 7.94 -2.79
N GLY A 88 -2.32 7.86 -3.36
CA GLY A 88 -1.57 9.04 -3.79
C GLY A 88 -2.32 9.86 -4.84
N MET A 89 -2.87 9.20 -5.86
CA MET A 89 -3.65 9.86 -6.91
C MET A 89 -4.89 10.57 -6.33
N VAL A 90 -5.63 9.91 -5.45
CA VAL A 90 -6.82 10.49 -4.79
C VAL A 90 -6.42 11.69 -3.94
N MET A 91 -5.35 11.57 -3.14
CA MET A 91 -4.87 12.67 -2.30
C MET A 91 -4.38 13.86 -3.12
N GLN A 92 -3.65 13.64 -4.20
CA GLN A 92 -3.22 14.71 -5.11
C GLN A 92 -4.42 15.46 -5.70
N ALA A 93 -5.49 14.73 -6.06
CA ALA A 93 -6.72 15.34 -6.54
C ALA A 93 -7.43 16.15 -5.43
N MET A 94 -7.55 15.60 -4.22
CA MET A 94 -8.22 16.28 -3.09
C MET A 94 -7.50 17.55 -2.65
N PHE A 95 -6.17 17.50 -2.57
CA PHE A 95 -5.35 18.62 -2.10
C PHE A 95 -4.87 19.55 -3.22
N ARG A 96 -5.14 19.22 -4.48
CA ARG A 96 -4.64 19.97 -5.66
C ARG A 96 -3.14 20.21 -5.59
N ASN A 97 -2.43 19.28 -5.00
CA ASN A 97 -1.01 19.36 -4.77
C ASN A 97 -0.34 18.06 -5.23
N PRO A 98 0.54 18.10 -6.24
CA PRO A 98 1.22 16.91 -6.75
C PRO A 98 2.19 16.29 -5.73
N MET A 99 2.52 17.01 -4.65
CA MET A 99 3.37 16.51 -3.57
C MET A 99 2.58 15.81 -2.45
N SER A 100 1.25 15.79 -2.52
CA SER A 100 0.42 15.13 -1.51
C SER A 100 0.51 13.63 -1.63
N ASP A 101 0.79 12.97 -0.52
CA ASP A 101 0.78 11.51 -0.39
C ASP A 101 0.30 11.08 1.02
N PRO A 102 -0.09 9.80 1.19
CA PRO A 102 -0.54 9.27 2.48
C PRO A 102 0.52 9.31 3.58
N TYR A 103 1.80 9.32 3.21
CA TYR A 103 2.91 9.33 4.15
C TYR A 103 3.03 10.70 4.84
N ILE A 104 2.95 11.79 4.05
CA ILE A 104 3.02 13.16 4.56
C ILE A 104 1.86 13.45 5.51
N MET A 105 0.68 12.89 5.26
CA MET A 105 -0.49 13.05 6.12
C MET A 105 -0.43 12.24 7.43
N GLY A 106 0.64 11.48 7.65
CA GLY A 106 0.87 10.79 8.89
C GLY A 106 0.13 9.46 9.07
N VAL A 107 -0.62 8.99 8.08
CA VAL A 107 -1.33 7.70 8.15
C VAL A 107 -0.36 6.56 8.44
N SER A 108 0.83 6.58 7.84
CA SER A 108 1.91 5.62 8.12
C SER A 108 2.43 5.73 9.54
N SER A 109 2.52 6.94 10.10
CA SER A 109 2.93 7.14 11.51
C SER A 109 1.89 6.60 12.49
N GLY A 110 0.60 6.73 12.15
CA GLY A 110 -0.49 6.08 12.89
C GLY A 110 -0.39 4.56 12.85
N ALA A 111 -0.09 4.00 11.68
CA ALA A 111 0.15 2.56 11.53
C ALA A 111 1.34 2.09 12.38
N SER A 112 2.45 2.84 12.35
CA SER A 112 3.65 2.55 13.16
C SER A 112 3.36 2.58 14.65
N LEU A 113 2.62 3.58 15.12
CA LEU A 113 2.19 3.68 16.50
C LEU A 113 1.29 2.49 16.91
N GLY A 114 0.33 2.13 16.06
CA GLY A 114 -0.54 0.99 16.31
C GLY A 114 0.21 -0.33 16.36
N ALA A 115 1.18 -0.55 15.45
CA ALA A 115 2.06 -1.73 15.46
C ALA A 115 2.91 -1.80 16.72
N ALA A 116 3.59 -0.70 17.06
CA ALA A 116 4.44 -0.60 18.26
C ALA A 116 3.61 -0.83 19.54
N SER A 117 2.40 -0.28 19.60
CA SER A 117 1.49 -0.50 20.73
C SER A 117 1.09 -1.98 20.84
N ALA A 118 0.75 -2.65 19.73
CA ALA A 118 0.39 -4.05 19.73
C ALA A 118 1.55 -4.93 20.24
N VAL A 119 2.79 -4.62 19.87
CA VAL A 119 3.96 -5.33 20.39
C VAL A 119 4.18 -5.02 21.88
N PHE A 120 4.17 -3.75 22.27
CA PHE A 120 4.38 -3.28 23.62
C PHE A 120 3.41 -3.91 24.63
N PHE A 121 2.13 -3.99 24.26
CA PHE A 121 1.09 -4.63 25.09
C PHE A 121 1.03 -6.15 24.95
N GLY A 122 1.99 -6.77 24.28
CA GLY A 122 2.12 -8.22 24.18
C GLY A 122 1.13 -8.90 23.23
N ALA A 123 0.37 -8.15 22.45
CA ALA A 123 -0.58 -8.71 21.48
C ALA A 123 0.14 -9.55 20.41
N GLY A 124 1.35 -9.17 20.01
CA GLY A 124 2.18 -9.94 19.08
C GLY A 124 2.59 -11.31 19.64
N ALA A 125 2.86 -11.40 20.94
CA ALA A 125 3.18 -12.65 21.61
C ALA A 125 1.94 -13.55 21.79
N ALA A 126 0.78 -12.95 22.11
CA ALA A 126 -0.47 -13.68 22.35
C ALA A 126 -1.15 -14.17 21.06
N PHE A 127 -1.13 -13.37 19.99
CA PHE A 127 -1.90 -13.60 18.75
C PHE A 127 -1.04 -13.63 17.47
N GLY A 128 0.28 -13.55 17.61
CA GLY A 128 1.24 -13.63 16.51
C GLY A 128 1.32 -12.36 15.64
N VAL A 129 2.02 -12.49 14.51
CA VAL A 129 2.30 -11.37 13.58
C VAL A 129 1.04 -10.70 13.04
N SER A 130 -0.07 -11.43 12.92
CA SER A 130 -1.35 -10.89 12.47
C SER A 130 -1.90 -9.81 13.42
N ALA A 131 -1.67 -9.91 14.73
CA ALA A 131 -2.09 -8.91 15.70
C ALA A 131 -1.35 -7.57 15.53
N ILE A 132 -0.07 -7.63 15.14
CA ILE A 132 0.72 -6.43 14.85
C ILE A 132 0.13 -5.71 13.62
N GLY A 133 -0.20 -6.48 12.57
CA GLY A 133 -0.87 -5.96 11.38
C GLY A 133 -2.25 -5.33 11.68
N CYS A 134 -3.06 -5.98 12.53
CA CYS A 134 -4.32 -5.42 12.99
C CYS A 134 -4.12 -4.12 13.79
N GLY A 135 -3.13 -4.09 14.69
CA GLY A 135 -2.77 -2.89 15.44
C GLY A 135 -2.38 -1.74 14.51
N ALA A 136 -1.53 -2.02 13.51
CA ALA A 136 -1.15 -1.05 12.50
C ALA A 136 -2.36 -0.53 11.71
N PHE A 137 -3.24 -1.41 11.27
CA PHE A 137 -4.46 -1.00 10.55
C PHE A 137 -5.35 -0.11 11.41
N LEU A 138 -5.58 -0.48 12.67
CA LEU A 138 -6.37 0.34 13.60
C LEU A 138 -5.73 1.70 13.86
N GLY A 139 -4.40 1.76 14.04
CA GLY A 139 -3.68 3.02 14.21
C GLY A 139 -3.80 3.92 12.98
N ALA A 140 -3.64 3.36 11.77
CA ALA A 140 -3.87 4.09 10.53
C ALA A 140 -5.30 4.59 10.39
N LEU A 141 -6.29 3.74 10.72
CA LEU A 141 -7.71 4.08 10.66
C LEU A 141 -8.07 5.21 11.63
N VAL A 142 -7.62 5.13 12.87
CA VAL A 142 -7.87 6.18 13.89
C VAL A 142 -7.30 7.51 13.41
N LEU A 143 -6.07 7.52 12.92
CA LEU A 143 -5.46 8.76 12.43
C LEU A 143 -6.17 9.30 11.19
N SER A 144 -6.57 8.43 10.28
CA SER A 144 -7.36 8.83 9.11
C SER A 144 -8.72 9.42 9.49
N LEU A 145 -9.38 8.87 10.51
CA LEU A 145 -10.64 9.41 11.03
C LEU A 145 -10.44 10.78 11.69
N ILE A 146 -9.37 10.97 12.44
CA ILE A 146 -9.02 12.27 13.03
C ILE A 146 -8.83 13.31 11.91
N LEU A 147 -8.11 12.96 10.86
CA LEU A 147 -7.91 13.82 9.70
C LEU A 147 -9.22 14.12 8.96
N ALA A 148 -10.07 13.13 8.77
CA ALA A 148 -11.38 13.31 8.13
C ALA A 148 -12.30 14.25 8.94
N ILE A 149 -12.31 14.10 10.28
CA ILE A 149 -13.06 15.00 11.17
C ILE A 149 -12.48 16.41 11.12
N ALA A 150 -11.16 16.56 11.11
CA ALA A 150 -10.50 17.86 10.96
C ALA A 150 -10.84 18.50 9.62
N ALA A 151 -10.83 17.74 8.54
CA ALA A 151 -11.16 18.20 7.20
C ALA A 151 -12.59 18.77 7.13
N GLY A 152 -13.55 18.13 7.79
CA GLY A 152 -14.93 18.61 7.84
C GLY A 152 -15.15 19.93 8.62
N ARG A 153 -14.14 20.41 9.36
CA ARG A 153 -14.18 21.65 10.15
C ARG A 153 -13.39 22.80 9.52
N VAL A 154 -12.65 22.55 8.48
CA VAL A 154 -11.81 23.54 7.78
C VAL A 154 -12.60 24.15 6.63
N ALA A 155 -12.39 25.46 6.41
CA ALA A 155 -13.03 26.16 5.30
C ALA A 155 -12.66 25.51 3.96
N PRO A 156 -13.61 25.44 3.00
CA PRO A 156 -13.33 24.94 1.66
C PRO A 156 -12.16 25.68 1.02
N GLY A 157 -11.17 24.94 0.53
CA GLY A 157 -10.01 25.51 -0.17
C GLY A 157 -8.69 25.58 0.63
N ASP A 158 -8.70 25.45 1.95
CA ASP A 158 -7.46 25.48 2.76
C ASP A 158 -6.85 24.08 2.95
N SER A 159 -6.33 23.53 1.85
CA SER A 159 -5.64 22.24 1.88
C SER A 159 -4.34 22.28 2.69
N SER A 160 -3.71 23.46 2.84
CA SER A 160 -2.44 23.62 3.55
C SER A 160 -2.57 23.31 5.04
N TYR A 161 -3.71 23.69 5.64
CA TYR A 161 -4.01 23.38 7.04
C TYR A 161 -3.98 21.87 7.31
N LEU A 162 -4.63 21.07 6.46
CA LEU A 162 -4.71 19.63 6.63
C LEU A 162 -3.34 18.95 6.47
N LEU A 163 -2.49 19.44 5.56
CA LEU A 163 -1.13 18.95 5.40
C LEU A 163 -0.27 19.24 6.64
N ILE A 164 -0.34 20.46 7.17
CA ILE A 164 0.40 20.85 8.39
C ILE A 164 -0.14 20.06 9.60
N PHE A 165 -1.45 19.94 9.73
CA PHE A 165 -2.08 19.20 10.80
C PHE A 165 -1.71 17.71 10.76
N GLY A 166 -1.72 17.10 9.56
CA GLY A 166 -1.28 15.72 9.35
C GLY A 166 0.20 15.53 9.71
N ALA A 167 1.07 16.45 9.30
CA ALA A 167 2.49 16.42 9.66
C ALA A 167 2.72 16.55 11.17
N ALA A 168 1.96 17.40 11.86
CA ALA A 168 2.01 17.52 13.31
C ALA A 168 1.58 16.23 14.01
N LEU A 169 0.47 15.61 13.55
CA LEU A 169 0.02 14.30 14.05
C LEU A 169 1.06 13.22 13.80
N ALA A 170 1.71 13.22 12.62
CA ALA A 170 2.79 12.30 12.29
C ALA A 170 3.96 12.43 13.28
N ALA A 171 4.36 13.67 13.62
CA ALA A 171 5.42 13.92 14.59
C ALA A 171 5.05 13.42 15.99
N VAL A 172 3.80 13.65 16.44
CA VAL A 172 3.31 13.14 17.73
C VAL A 172 3.31 11.60 17.75
N CYS A 173 2.74 10.97 16.72
CA CYS A 173 2.74 9.50 16.62
C CYS A 173 4.16 8.92 16.58
N GLY A 174 5.07 9.57 15.83
CA GLY A 174 6.48 9.16 15.75
C GLY A 174 7.19 9.28 17.10
N GLY A 175 6.96 10.37 17.83
CA GLY A 175 7.50 10.57 19.17
C GLY A 175 7.02 9.51 20.17
N ILE A 176 5.71 9.22 20.19
CA ILE A 176 5.15 8.16 21.05
C ILE A 176 5.70 6.79 20.64
N THR A 177 5.78 6.50 19.33
CA THR A 177 6.36 5.25 18.82
C THR A 177 7.79 5.08 19.31
N SER A 178 8.62 6.13 19.23
CA SER A 178 10.01 6.11 19.70
C SER A 178 10.10 5.82 21.20
N VAL A 179 9.21 6.39 22.01
CA VAL A 179 9.14 6.14 23.46
C VAL A 179 8.74 4.69 23.73
N LEU A 180 7.73 4.15 23.04
CA LEU A 180 7.31 2.75 23.20
C LEU A 180 8.43 1.78 22.82
N VAL A 181 9.13 2.04 21.71
CA VAL A 181 10.27 1.26 21.28
C VAL A 181 11.40 1.33 22.31
N TYR A 182 11.72 2.50 22.85
CA TYR A 182 12.76 2.67 23.86
C TYR A 182 12.45 1.94 25.18
N ILE A 183 11.23 2.08 25.70
CA ILE A 183 10.82 1.42 26.95
C ILE A 183 10.72 -0.10 26.73
N GLY A 184 10.25 -0.52 25.57
CA GLY A 184 10.16 -1.93 25.17
C GLY A 184 11.51 -2.59 24.84
N ALA A 185 12.61 -1.81 24.84
CA ALA A 185 13.95 -2.27 24.46
C ALA A 185 14.46 -3.48 25.25
N ASN A 186 14.03 -3.58 26.50
CA ASN A 186 14.43 -4.68 27.40
C ASN A 186 13.46 -5.88 27.35
N ALA A 187 12.39 -5.79 26.55
CA ALA A 187 11.44 -6.87 26.36
C ALA A 187 11.68 -7.51 24.97
N THR A 188 11.42 -8.81 24.86
CA THR A 188 11.58 -9.66 23.65
C THR A 188 10.76 -9.22 22.42
N GLY A 189 10.58 -7.94 22.17
CA GLY A 189 9.76 -7.43 21.09
C GLY A 189 10.36 -6.28 20.29
N MET A 190 11.48 -5.71 20.76
CA MET A 190 12.08 -4.53 20.12
C MET A 190 12.56 -4.82 18.70
N ASP A 191 13.27 -5.92 18.51
CA ASP A 191 13.79 -6.31 17.21
C ASP A 191 12.64 -6.53 16.20
N VAL A 192 11.55 -7.15 16.67
CA VAL A 192 10.34 -7.35 15.86
C VAL A 192 9.72 -6.02 15.44
N THR A 193 9.62 -5.06 16.37
CA THR A 193 9.04 -3.73 16.09
C THR A 193 9.90 -2.96 15.11
N LEU A 194 11.21 -2.91 15.30
CA LEU A 194 12.13 -2.23 14.38
C LEU A 194 12.09 -2.87 12.99
N TYR A 195 12.13 -4.21 12.93
CA TYR A 195 12.04 -4.94 11.67
C TYR A 195 10.71 -4.66 10.96
N TRP A 196 9.61 -4.57 11.71
CA TRP A 196 8.29 -4.26 11.16
C TRP A 196 8.22 -2.83 10.63
N LEU A 197 8.79 -1.86 11.37
CA LEU A 197 8.86 -0.44 10.97
C LEU A 197 9.70 -0.21 9.70
N MET A 198 10.72 -1.05 9.46
CA MET A 198 11.50 -1.00 8.22
C MET A 198 10.69 -1.42 6.99
N GLY A 199 9.58 -2.12 7.19
CA GLY A 199 8.72 -2.64 6.13
C GLY A 199 9.28 -3.91 5.51
N SER A 200 8.44 -4.93 5.36
CA SER A 200 8.84 -6.18 4.72
C SER A 200 7.63 -6.94 4.18
N VAL A 201 7.80 -7.53 3.01
CA VAL A 201 6.84 -8.49 2.43
C VAL A 201 7.22 -9.94 2.75
N SER A 202 8.26 -10.17 3.58
CA SER A 202 8.81 -11.51 3.83
C SER A 202 7.83 -12.46 4.51
N PHE A 203 6.91 -11.94 5.30
CA PHE A 203 5.88 -12.71 6.01
C PHE A 203 4.57 -12.86 5.23
N ALA A 204 4.56 -12.54 3.95
CA ALA A 204 3.38 -12.67 3.11
C ALA A 204 2.90 -14.14 3.09
N LYS A 205 1.61 -14.33 3.32
CA LYS A 205 0.89 -15.60 3.16
C LYS A 205 -0.17 -15.45 2.09
N LEU A 206 -0.44 -16.50 1.33
CA LEU A 206 -1.29 -16.42 0.15
C LEU A 206 -2.69 -15.88 0.48
N LEU A 207 -3.40 -16.46 1.45
CA LEU A 207 -4.78 -16.09 1.75
C LEU A 207 -4.93 -14.63 2.25
N PRO A 208 -4.17 -14.13 3.24
CA PRO A 208 -4.19 -12.72 3.61
C PRO A 208 -3.82 -11.79 2.46
N THR A 209 -2.84 -12.17 1.64
CA THR A 209 -2.42 -11.38 0.48
C THR A 209 -3.52 -11.24 -0.56
N LEU A 210 -4.24 -12.33 -0.85
CA LEU A 210 -5.39 -12.31 -1.76
C LEU A 210 -6.52 -11.41 -1.22
N SER A 211 -6.74 -11.40 0.09
CA SER A 211 -7.71 -10.50 0.72
C SER A 211 -7.34 -9.02 0.51
N VAL A 212 -6.07 -8.66 0.74
CA VAL A 212 -5.58 -7.29 0.50
C VAL A 212 -5.70 -6.93 -0.98
N LEU A 213 -5.30 -7.84 -1.87
CA LEU A 213 -5.39 -7.64 -3.31
C LEU A 213 -6.83 -7.41 -3.76
N ALA A 214 -7.78 -8.21 -3.25
CA ALA A 214 -9.20 -8.06 -3.57
C ALA A 214 -9.76 -6.71 -3.11
N ILE A 215 -9.38 -6.26 -1.91
CA ILE A 215 -9.78 -4.94 -1.38
C ILE A 215 -9.22 -3.83 -2.27
N VAL A 216 -7.93 -3.88 -2.61
CA VAL A 216 -7.30 -2.86 -3.47
C VAL A 216 -7.95 -2.82 -4.85
N LEU A 217 -8.22 -3.99 -5.46
CA LEU A 217 -8.91 -4.06 -6.76
C LEU A 217 -10.34 -3.49 -6.68
N ALA A 218 -11.06 -3.76 -5.60
CA ALA A 218 -12.38 -3.19 -5.38
C ALA A 218 -12.33 -1.65 -5.31
N PHE A 219 -11.33 -1.08 -4.60
CA PHE A 219 -11.14 0.36 -4.56
C PHE A 219 -10.69 0.94 -5.91
N ILE A 220 -9.84 0.25 -6.67
CA ILE A 220 -9.47 0.67 -8.03
C ILE A 220 -10.71 0.75 -8.91
N ILE A 221 -11.57 -0.28 -8.88
CA ILE A 221 -12.82 -0.29 -9.65
C ILE A 221 -13.72 0.86 -9.20
N PHE A 222 -13.91 1.05 -7.89
CA PHE A 222 -14.70 2.15 -7.35
C PHE A 222 -14.20 3.52 -7.81
N PHE A 223 -12.92 3.83 -7.63
CA PHE A 223 -12.36 5.14 -8.02
C PHE A 223 -12.28 5.32 -9.54
N SER A 224 -12.19 4.25 -10.32
CA SER A 224 -12.31 4.31 -11.78
C SER A 224 -13.69 4.83 -12.22
N THR A 225 -14.75 4.53 -11.48
CA THR A 225 -16.08 5.10 -11.75
C THR A 225 -16.18 6.58 -11.34
N GLN A 226 -15.30 7.05 -10.47
CA GLN A 226 -15.28 8.42 -9.95
C GLN A 226 -14.27 9.34 -10.68
N THR A 227 -13.68 8.90 -11.77
CA THR A 227 -12.61 9.63 -12.49
C THR A 227 -13.02 11.05 -12.86
N ARG A 228 -14.29 11.25 -13.24
CA ARG A 228 -14.83 12.58 -13.56
C ARG A 228 -14.81 13.52 -12.36
N ILE A 229 -15.13 13.01 -11.17
CA ILE A 229 -15.15 13.79 -9.93
C ILE A 229 -13.72 14.15 -9.52
N LEU A 230 -12.79 13.18 -9.59
CA LEU A 230 -11.39 13.40 -9.29
C LEU A 230 -10.76 14.46 -10.22
N ASN A 231 -11.09 14.43 -11.51
CA ASN A 231 -10.62 15.44 -12.45
C ASN A 231 -11.19 16.83 -12.13
N LEU A 232 -12.48 16.94 -11.78
CA LEU A 232 -13.09 18.20 -11.35
C LEU A 232 -12.46 18.75 -10.05
N MET A 233 -12.09 17.86 -9.12
CA MET A 233 -11.37 18.28 -7.91
C MET A 233 -10.01 18.88 -8.23
N LEU A 234 -9.28 18.35 -9.21
CA LEU A 234 -8.00 18.89 -9.67
C LEU A 234 -8.13 20.30 -10.28
N GLU A 235 -9.20 20.55 -11.06
CA GLU A 235 -9.43 21.83 -11.72
C GLU A 235 -9.92 22.95 -10.77
N GLY A 236 -10.52 22.58 -9.64
CA GLY A 236 -10.98 23.52 -8.62
C GLY A 236 -12.48 23.69 -8.53
N GLU A 237 -12.93 24.21 -7.37
CA GLU A 237 -14.36 24.41 -7.09
C GLU A 237 -14.99 25.49 -7.98
N GLU A 238 -14.23 26.51 -8.35
CA GLU A 238 -14.71 27.59 -9.23
C GLU A 238 -15.15 27.08 -10.61
N THR A 239 -14.53 26.00 -11.09
CA THR A 239 -14.89 25.33 -12.34
C THR A 239 -15.97 24.28 -12.18
N ALA A 240 -16.09 23.68 -10.98
CA ALA A 240 -17.05 22.60 -10.70
C ALA A 240 -18.48 23.10 -10.48
N VAL A 241 -18.64 24.27 -9.85
CA VAL A 241 -19.96 24.86 -9.51
C VAL A 241 -20.79 25.18 -10.78
N PRO A 242 -20.25 25.79 -11.85
CA PRO A 242 -21.02 26.03 -13.08
C PRO A 242 -21.45 24.75 -13.79
N LEU A 243 -20.77 23.61 -13.52
CA LEU A 243 -21.07 22.30 -14.11
C LEU A 243 -22.13 21.52 -13.30
N GLY A 244 -22.77 22.15 -12.30
CA GLY A 244 -23.91 21.61 -11.54
C GLY A 244 -23.59 20.46 -10.63
N ARG A 245 -22.34 20.29 -10.20
CA ARG A 245 -21.92 19.23 -9.27
C ARG A 245 -21.46 19.80 -7.93
N GLN A 246 -22.09 19.30 -6.85
CA GLN A 246 -21.64 19.55 -5.50
C GLN A 246 -20.50 18.57 -5.17
N LEU A 247 -19.30 19.07 -4.87
CA LEU A 247 -18.13 18.26 -4.50
C LEU A 247 -18.09 17.92 -3.00
N LEU A 248 -18.94 18.59 -2.20
CA LEU A 248 -19.02 18.42 -0.74
C LEU A 248 -19.16 16.96 -0.24
N PRO A 249 -19.94 16.07 -0.89
CA PRO A 249 -20.07 14.68 -0.40
C PRO A 249 -18.83 13.81 -0.65
N PHE A 250 -17.84 14.28 -1.41
CA PHE A 250 -16.64 13.53 -1.79
C PHE A 250 -15.36 14.03 -1.12
N ARG A 251 -15.47 15.02 -0.27
CA ARG A 251 -14.41 15.51 0.64
C ARG A 251 -14.56 14.85 2.00
#